data_c8b13c83b2c48632a448e0eb5fec4ff0
#
_entry.id   c8b13c83b2c48632a448e0eb5fec4ff0
#
_cell.length_a   1.000
_cell.length_b   1.000
_cell.length_c   1.000
_cell.angle_alpha   90.00
_cell.angle_beta   90.00
_cell.angle_gamma   90.00
#
_symmetry.space_group_name_H-M   'P 1'
#
loop_
_entity.id
_entity.type
_entity.pdbx_description
1 polymer ?
#
loop_
_entity_poly.entity_id
_entity_poly.type
_entity_poly.pdbx_seq_one_letter_code
_entity_poly.pdbx_strand_id
1 'polypeptide(L)'
;MPPRLIVFDLDYTLWPLHVDCSVTPPLRKDSKGRIVDLHGQKVRVFPDVPEILERLKREQYALGVASRTDDPDTARQLLGLLDWNKYFSYQEIYPGCKVGHFNKFASRSGIPYKDMLFFDDEHRNIRDVSKLGTSHSSTCSGG
;
A
#
# COMPACT_ATOMS: atom_id res chain seq x y z
N MET A 1 -22.78 -4.29 -5.50
CA MET A 1 -22.44 -3.20 -4.56
C MET A 1 -21.01 -2.79 -4.75
N PRO A 2 -20.72 -1.51 -4.81
CA PRO A 2 -19.32 -1.06 -4.89
C PRO A 2 -18.59 -1.41 -3.60
N PRO A 3 -17.27 -1.58 -3.64
CA PRO A 3 -16.49 -1.82 -2.43
C PRO A 3 -16.58 -0.63 -1.48
N ARG A 4 -16.44 -0.89 -0.19
CA ARG A 4 -16.43 0.16 0.84
C ARG A 4 -15.01 0.47 1.31
N LEU A 5 -14.11 -0.51 1.22
CA LEU A 5 -12.71 -0.36 1.56
C LEU A 5 -11.85 -0.85 0.40
N ILE A 6 -10.92 -0.01 -0.04
CA ILE A 6 -9.96 -0.37 -1.08
C ILE A 6 -8.58 -0.47 -0.43
N VAL A 7 -7.97 -1.63 -0.53
CA VAL A 7 -6.68 -1.92 0.11
C VAL A 7 -5.61 -2.07 -0.95
N PHE A 8 -4.49 -1.39 -0.76
CA PHE A 8 -3.34 -1.46 -1.65
C PHE A 8 -2.17 -2.14 -0.95
N ASP A 9 -1.48 -3.00 -1.67
CA ASP A 9 -0.11 -3.37 -1.36
C ASP A 9 0.80 -2.15 -1.60
N LEU A 10 2.03 -2.18 -1.09
CA LEU A 10 3.01 -1.10 -1.30
C LEU A 10 4.01 -1.43 -2.40
N ASP A 11 4.96 -2.33 -2.12
CA ASP A 11 6.05 -2.65 -3.04
C ASP A 11 5.50 -3.16 -4.37
N TYR A 12 5.95 -2.55 -5.48
CA TYR A 12 5.51 -2.87 -6.84
C TYR A 12 4.00 -2.71 -7.10
N THR A 13 3.29 -2.06 -6.18
CA THR A 13 1.90 -1.64 -6.39
C THR A 13 1.79 -0.12 -6.40
N LEU A 14 2.31 0.56 -5.37
CA LEU A 14 2.36 2.02 -5.30
C LEU A 14 3.69 2.60 -5.76
N TRP A 15 4.77 1.84 -5.63
CA TRP A 15 6.11 2.24 -6.05
C TRP A 15 6.89 1.05 -6.62
N PRO A 16 7.81 1.31 -7.57
CA PRO A 16 8.53 0.23 -8.27
C PRO A 16 9.81 -0.18 -7.54
N LEU A 17 9.69 -0.55 -6.25
CA LEU A 17 10.83 -0.98 -5.46
C LEU A 17 10.39 -1.83 -4.27
N HIS A 18 11.35 -2.52 -3.66
CA HIS A 18 11.18 -3.19 -2.35
C HIS A 18 11.82 -2.32 -1.29
N VAL A 19 11.02 -1.77 -0.37
CA VAL A 19 11.55 -0.82 0.64
C VAL A 19 12.57 -1.46 1.58
N ASP A 20 12.52 -2.77 1.76
CA ASP A 20 13.41 -3.49 2.68
C ASP A 20 14.78 -3.79 2.09
N CYS A 21 14.99 -3.63 0.78
CA CYS A 21 16.28 -3.96 0.17
C CYS A 21 16.70 -3.02 -0.98
N SER A 22 15.77 -2.34 -1.63
CA SER A 22 16.09 -1.48 -2.79
C SER A 22 16.65 -0.12 -2.40
N VAL A 23 16.44 0.30 -1.16
CA VAL A 23 16.86 1.62 -0.66
C VAL A 23 17.56 1.46 0.68
N THR A 24 18.42 2.44 1.01
CA THR A 24 19.14 2.47 2.28
C THR A 24 18.56 3.58 3.15
N PRO A 25 17.89 3.24 4.26
CA PRO A 25 17.34 4.26 5.14
C PRO A 25 18.47 4.99 5.90
N PRO A 26 18.20 6.21 6.44
CA PRO A 26 16.91 6.87 6.41
C PRO A 26 16.63 7.56 5.09
N LEU A 27 15.33 7.69 4.76
CA LEU A 27 14.89 8.46 3.62
C LEU A 27 14.70 9.93 4.01
N ARG A 28 14.86 10.85 3.06
CA ARG A 28 14.69 12.29 3.31
C ARG A 28 14.30 13.00 2.02
N LYS A 29 13.87 14.23 2.15
CA LYS A 29 13.73 15.12 0.99
C LYS A 29 15.03 15.90 0.80
N ASP A 30 15.48 16.00 -0.45
CA ASP A 30 16.65 16.80 -0.80
C ASP A 30 16.26 18.29 -0.95
N SER A 31 17.25 19.11 -1.33
CA SER A 31 17.02 20.56 -1.49
C SER A 31 16.00 20.90 -2.56
N LYS A 32 15.70 19.98 -3.47
CA LYS A 32 14.72 20.19 -4.54
C LYS A 32 13.35 19.51 -4.22
N GLY A 33 13.18 19.04 -2.99
CA GLY A 33 11.95 18.39 -2.57
C GLY A 33 11.77 16.96 -3.07
N ARG A 34 12.82 16.35 -3.62
CA ARG A 34 12.78 14.96 -4.08
C ARG A 34 13.09 14.03 -2.91
N ILE A 35 12.43 12.86 -2.89
CA ILE A 35 12.73 11.86 -1.87
C ILE A 35 13.96 11.08 -2.30
N VAL A 36 14.94 11.00 -1.40
CA VAL A 36 16.19 10.27 -1.63
C VAL A 36 16.51 9.39 -0.42
N ASP A 37 17.30 8.35 -0.63
CA ASP A 37 17.78 7.49 0.45
C ASP A 37 19.08 8.04 1.06
N LEU A 38 19.70 7.27 1.96
CA LEU A 38 20.95 7.67 2.64
C LEU A 38 22.06 8.04 1.65
N HIS A 39 22.11 7.36 0.51
CA HIS A 39 23.16 7.54 -0.50
C HIS A 39 22.76 8.55 -1.59
N GLY A 40 21.62 9.23 -1.44
CA GLY A 40 21.15 10.18 -2.44
C GLY A 40 20.44 9.54 -3.62
N GLN A 41 20.18 8.24 -3.58
CA GLN A 41 19.42 7.56 -4.62
C GLN A 41 17.98 8.01 -4.58
N LYS A 42 17.44 8.40 -5.74
CA LYS A 42 16.04 8.87 -5.83
C LYS A 42 15.07 7.73 -5.58
N VAL A 43 14.05 8.01 -4.78
CA VAL A 43 12.96 7.08 -4.51
C VAL A 43 11.73 7.58 -5.25
N ARG A 44 11.21 6.76 -6.15
CA ARG A 44 10.11 7.14 -7.03
C ARG A 44 8.88 6.30 -6.75
N VAL A 45 7.72 6.86 -7.07
CA VAL A 45 6.45 6.16 -7.05
C VAL A 45 5.95 5.99 -8.48
N PHE A 46 4.99 5.10 -8.70
CA PHE A 46 4.34 5.03 -10.00
C PHE A 46 3.62 6.36 -10.25
N PRO A 47 3.78 6.97 -11.45
CA PRO A 47 3.33 8.36 -11.68
C PRO A 47 1.82 8.57 -11.52
N ASP A 48 1.01 7.56 -11.77
CA ASP A 48 -0.44 7.70 -11.71
C ASP A 48 -1.01 7.56 -10.31
N VAL A 49 -0.22 7.09 -9.35
CA VAL A 49 -0.71 6.77 -8.00
C VAL A 49 -1.24 7.98 -7.26
N PRO A 50 -0.53 9.13 -7.22
CA PRO A 50 -1.06 10.29 -6.47
C PRO A 50 -2.45 10.71 -6.95
N GLU A 51 -2.67 10.72 -8.25
CA GLU A 51 -3.96 11.09 -8.82
C GLU A 51 -5.05 10.07 -8.47
N ILE A 52 -4.71 8.79 -8.54
CA ILE A 52 -5.64 7.71 -8.18
C ILE A 52 -6.07 7.83 -6.72
N LEU A 53 -5.12 8.01 -5.81
CA LEU A 53 -5.42 8.14 -4.38
C LEU A 53 -6.31 9.35 -4.09
N GLU A 54 -5.98 10.49 -4.70
CA GLU A 54 -6.78 11.71 -4.56
C GLU A 54 -8.20 11.51 -5.05
N ARG A 55 -8.37 10.87 -6.20
CA ARG A 55 -9.67 10.61 -6.79
C ARG A 55 -10.51 9.67 -5.92
N LEU A 56 -9.91 8.58 -5.45
CA LEU A 56 -10.62 7.62 -4.61
C LEU A 56 -11.06 8.25 -3.28
N LYS A 57 -10.21 9.11 -2.71
CA LYS A 57 -10.55 9.81 -1.49
C LYS A 57 -11.70 10.79 -1.72
N ARG A 58 -11.67 11.50 -2.84
CA ARG A 58 -12.75 12.42 -3.23
C ARG A 58 -14.08 11.69 -3.43
N GLU A 59 -14.03 10.46 -3.94
CA GLU A 59 -15.21 9.61 -4.12
C GLU A 59 -15.64 8.92 -2.82
N GLN A 60 -14.99 9.26 -1.71
CA GLN A 60 -15.36 8.84 -0.34
C GLN A 60 -15.13 7.36 -0.06
N TYR A 61 -14.23 6.71 -0.77
CA TYR A 61 -13.79 5.37 -0.41
C TYR A 61 -12.89 5.41 0.82
N ALA A 62 -13.06 4.45 1.73
CA ALA A 62 -12.05 4.20 2.76
C ALA A 62 -10.87 3.49 2.09
N LEU A 63 -9.65 3.90 2.42
CA LEU A 63 -8.44 3.33 1.83
C LEU A 63 -7.57 2.72 2.92
N GLY A 64 -6.93 1.61 2.59
CA GLY A 64 -6.01 0.91 3.49
C GLY A 64 -4.76 0.46 2.77
N VAL A 65 -3.73 0.18 3.56
CA VAL A 65 -2.46 -0.38 3.10
C VAL A 65 -2.24 -1.71 3.81
N ALA A 66 -1.90 -2.74 3.04
CA ALA A 66 -1.47 -4.04 3.56
C ALA A 66 -0.11 -4.40 2.97
N SER A 67 0.92 -4.43 3.78
CA SER A 67 2.28 -4.74 3.34
C SER A 67 2.91 -5.81 4.21
N ARG A 68 3.66 -6.72 3.58
CA ARG A 68 4.42 -7.77 4.26
C ARG A 68 5.89 -7.43 4.36
N THR A 69 6.27 -6.17 4.16
CA THR A 69 7.69 -5.79 4.18
C THR A 69 8.36 -6.17 5.50
N ASP A 70 9.63 -6.55 5.41
CA ASP A 70 10.48 -6.80 6.57
C ASP A 70 10.99 -5.49 7.20
N ASP A 71 10.75 -4.34 6.57
CA ASP A 71 11.16 -3.03 7.09
C ASP A 71 9.97 -2.08 7.16
N PRO A 72 9.06 -2.29 8.14
CA PRO A 72 7.88 -1.41 8.30
C PRO A 72 8.26 0.04 8.53
N ASP A 73 9.35 0.32 9.23
CA ASP A 73 9.74 1.69 9.56
C ASP A 73 10.08 2.49 8.31
N THR A 74 10.83 1.90 7.37
CA THR A 74 11.15 2.58 6.11
C THR A 74 9.90 2.78 5.26
N ALA A 75 9.00 1.79 5.22
CA ALA A 75 7.73 1.94 4.50
C ALA A 75 6.91 3.11 5.07
N ARG A 76 6.81 3.19 6.40
CA ARG A 76 6.09 4.29 7.06
C ARG A 76 6.77 5.63 6.83
N GLN A 77 8.10 5.67 6.84
CA GLN A 77 8.85 6.89 6.54
C GLN A 77 8.53 7.38 5.13
N LEU A 78 8.50 6.48 4.15
CA LEU A 78 8.19 6.84 2.77
C LEU A 78 6.77 7.38 2.65
N LEU A 79 5.78 6.72 3.28
CA LEU A 79 4.41 7.20 3.27
C LEU A 79 4.31 8.61 3.88
N GLY A 80 5.04 8.87 4.95
CA GLY A 80 5.07 10.19 5.59
C GLY A 80 5.69 11.26 4.69
N LEU A 81 6.81 10.94 4.04
CA LEU A 81 7.48 11.88 3.13
C LEU A 81 6.64 12.20 1.89
N LEU A 82 5.84 11.24 1.44
CA LEU A 82 4.90 11.43 0.33
C LEU A 82 3.63 12.18 0.75
N ASP A 83 3.43 12.37 2.05
CA ASP A 83 2.20 12.94 2.60
C ASP A 83 0.96 12.11 2.22
N TRP A 84 1.12 10.79 2.19
CA TRP A 84 0.03 9.87 1.85
C TRP A 84 -0.73 9.32 3.06
N ASN A 85 -0.26 9.60 4.28
CA ASN A 85 -0.97 9.16 5.49
C ASN A 85 -2.40 9.71 5.55
N LYS A 86 -2.63 10.86 4.94
CA LYS A 86 -3.96 11.47 4.87
C LYS A 86 -4.95 10.65 4.03
N TYR A 87 -4.46 9.79 3.14
CA TYR A 87 -5.32 8.96 2.29
C TYR A 87 -5.70 7.65 2.95
N PHE A 88 -4.82 7.08 3.79
CA PHE A 88 -4.99 5.73 4.31
C PHE A 88 -5.49 5.75 5.75
N SER A 89 -6.76 5.42 5.92
CA SER A 89 -7.37 5.32 7.26
C SER A 89 -6.89 4.10 8.02
N TYR A 90 -6.45 3.06 7.30
CA TYR A 90 -6.00 1.80 7.90
C TYR A 90 -4.66 1.42 7.29
N GLN A 91 -3.68 1.12 8.15
CA GLN A 91 -2.34 0.72 7.70
C GLN A 91 -1.90 -0.49 8.51
N GLU A 92 -1.74 -1.62 7.83
CA GLU A 92 -1.22 -2.84 8.42
C GLU A 92 0.07 -3.20 7.69
N ILE A 93 1.19 -2.85 8.27
CA ILE A 93 2.52 -2.95 7.66
C ILE A 93 3.42 -3.76 8.58
N TYR A 94 3.58 -5.04 8.28
CA TYR A 94 4.41 -5.98 9.03
C TYR A 94 4.50 -7.31 8.28
N PRO A 95 5.55 -8.14 8.53
CA PRO A 95 5.66 -9.45 7.90
C PRO A 95 4.53 -10.39 8.29
N GLY A 96 4.31 -11.39 7.47
CA GLY A 96 3.32 -12.42 7.71
C GLY A 96 2.25 -12.46 6.63
N CYS A 97 1.43 -13.51 6.64
CA CYS A 97 0.37 -13.69 5.66
C CYS A 97 -0.65 -12.56 5.74
N LYS A 98 -1.06 -12.04 4.59
CA LYS A 98 -2.00 -10.90 4.52
C LYS A 98 -3.40 -11.23 5.05
N VAL A 99 -3.72 -12.49 5.27
CA VAL A 99 -4.95 -12.85 5.99
C VAL A 99 -5.00 -12.14 7.35
N GLY A 100 -3.88 -12.11 8.08
CA GLY A 100 -3.80 -11.38 9.35
C GLY A 100 -4.03 -9.88 9.18
N HIS A 101 -3.47 -9.27 8.13
CA HIS A 101 -3.67 -7.85 7.81
C HIS A 101 -5.16 -7.58 7.60
N PHE A 102 -5.83 -8.41 6.80
CA PHE A 102 -7.24 -8.22 6.48
C PHE A 102 -8.16 -8.50 7.68
N ASN A 103 -7.78 -9.42 8.57
CA ASN A 103 -8.52 -9.62 9.82
C ASN A 103 -8.52 -8.35 10.66
N LYS A 104 -7.41 -7.61 10.67
CA LYS A 104 -7.33 -6.31 11.36
C LYS A 104 -8.21 -5.27 10.69
N PHE A 105 -8.24 -5.22 9.35
CA PHE A 105 -9.14 -4.29 8.66
C PHE A 105 -10.59 -4.55 9.02
N ALA A 106 -11.03 -5.80 8.98
CA ALA A 106 -12.40 -6.14 9.32
C ALA A 106 -12.73 -5.78 10.77
N SER A 107 -11.82 -6.08 11.69
CA SER A 107 -12.00 -5.80 13.11
C SER A 107 -12.07 -4.29 13.39
N ARG A 108 -11.19 -3.50 12.78
CA ARG A 108 -11.09 -2.06 13.04
C ARG A 108 -12.16 -1.26 12.32
N SER A 109 -12.53 -1.65 11.11
CA SER A 109 -13.46 -0.89 10.28
C SER A 109 -14.90 -1.32 10.44
N GLY A 110 -15.13 -2.58 10.82
CA GLY A 110 -16.45 -3.19 10.80
C GLY A 110 -16.94 -3.50 9.39
N ILE A 111 -16.10 -3.31 8.38
CA ILE A 111 -16.47 -3.59 6.98
C ILE A 111 -16.27 -5.08 6.71
N PRO A 112 -17.29 -5.78 6.17
CA PRO A 112 -17.13 -7.20 5.87
C PRO A 112 -16.19 -7.40 4.68
N TYR A 113 -15.55 -8.56 4.62
CA TYR A 113 -14.59 -8.90 3.56
C TYR A 113 -15.18 -8.75 2.16
N LYS A 114 -16.46 -9.06 1.98
CA LYS A 114 -17.12 -8.96 0.67
C LYS A 114 -17.17 -7.53 0.13
N ASP A 115 -17.04 -6.53 1.01
CA ASP A 115 -17.06 -5.12 0.65
C ASP A 115 -15.65 -4.52 0.57
N MET A 116 -14.63 -5.37 0.57
CA MET A 116 -13.23 -4.97 0.41
C MET A 116 -12.72 -5.36 -0.97
N LEU A 117 -11.99 -4.43 -1.61
CA LEU A 117 -11.29 -4.66 -2.86
C LEU A 117 -9.80 -4.58 -2.58
N PHE A 118 -9.02 -5.51 -3.11
CA PHE A 118 -7.61 -5.63 -2.84
C PHE A 118 -6.79 -5.56 -4.14
N PHE A 119 -5.79 -4.68 -4.18
CA PHE A 119 -4.82 -4.57 -5.27
C PHE A 119 -3.44 -5.02 -4.77
N ASP A 120 -2.86 -6.01 -5.44
CA ASP A 120 -1.54 -6.56 -5.11
C ASP A 120 -0.86 -7.05 -6.39
N ASP A 121 0.46 -7.00 -6.43
CA ASP A 121 1.25 -7.53 -7.52
C ASP A 121 1.54 -9.04 -7.37
N GLU A 122 1.40 -9.61 -6.17
CA GLU A 122 1.68 -11.01 -5.91
C GLU A 122 0.41 -11.85 -5.88
N HIS A 123 0.29 -12.81 -6.80
CA HIS A 123 -0.86 -13.72 -6.86
C HIS A 123 -1.05 -14.54 -5.59
N ARG A 124 0.05 -14.85 -4.88
CA ARG A 124 -0.01 -15.56 -3.61
C ARG A 124 -0.87 -14.82 -2.59
N ASN A 125 -0.65 -13.52 -2.47
CA ASN A 125 -1.42 -12.68 -1.53
C ASN A 125 -2.88 -12.59 -1.93
N ILE A 126 -3.14 -12.41 -3.23
CA ILE A 126 -4.50 -12.36 -3.75
C ILE A 126 -5.23 -13.67 -3.46
N ARG A 127 -4.58 -14.80 -3.69
CA ARG A 127 -5.14 -16.14 -3.44
C ARG A 127 -5.50 -16.33 -1.97
N ASP A 128 -4.57 -15.96 -1.07
CA ASP A 128 -4.78 -16.13 0.36
C ASP A 128 -5.94 -15.27 0.87
N VAL A 129 -5.98 -14.01 0.44
CA VAL A 129 -6.98 -13.04 0.90
C VAL A 129 -8.35 -13.30 0.27
N SER A 130 -8.39 -13.74 -0.99
CA SER A 130 -9.67 -14.01 -1.66
C SER A 130 -10.48 -15.11 -0.98
N LYS A 131 -9.83 -16.00 -0.25
CA LYS A 131 -10.52 -17.04 0.54
C LYS A 131 -11.37 -16.45 1.65
N LEU A 132 -11.11 -15.20 2.05
CA LEU A 132 -11.92 -14.48 3.03
C LEU A 132 -13.20 -13.89 2.42
N GLY A 133 -13.30 -13.86 1.08
CA GLY A 133 -14.45 -13.31 0.38
C GLY A 133 -14.26 -11.93 -0.21
N THR A 134 -13.03 -11.39 -0.18
CA THR A 134 -12.73 -10.09 -0.80
C THR A 134 -12.77 -10.17 -2.32
N SER A 135 -13.04 -9.03 -2.95
CA SER A 135 -12.78 -8.85 -4.38
C SER A 135 -11.30 -8.46 -4.57
N HIS A 136 -10.75 -8.71 -5.74
CA HIS A 136 -9.34 -8.42 -5.98
C HIS A 136 -9.08 -8.03 -7.42
N SER A 137 -7.95 -7.35 -7.62
CA SER A 137 -7.41 -7.07 -8.94
C SER A 137 -5.89 -7.20 -8.87
N SER A 138 -5.31 -7.92 -9.84
CA SER A 138 -3.86 -8.01 -9.97
C SER A 138 -3.34 -6.75 -10.61
N THR A 139 -2.32 -6.14 -9.98
CA THR A 139 -1.61 -5.00 -10.55
C THR A 139 -0.43 -5.45 -11.39
N CYS A 140 -0.32 -6.74 -11.64
CA CYS A 140 0.72 -7.27 -12.48
C CYS A 140 0.62 -6.60 -13.84
N SER A 141 1.36 -5.54 -14.03
CA SER A 141 1.56 -4.97 -15.34
C SER A 141 2.27 -6.03 -16.14
N GLY A 142 1.55 -6.71 -16.97
CA GLY A 142 1.98 -7.82 -17.79
C GLY A 142 3.39 -7.76 -18.35
N GLY A 143 4.22 -7.60 -17.53
CA GLY A 143 5.59 -7.68 -17.99
C GLY A 143 6.06 -9.01 -17.52
#